data_d43fc88421d235b2b785a36c2c6f9de7
#
_entry.id   d43fc88421d235b2b785a36c2c6f9de7
#
_cell.length_a   1.000
_cell.length_b   1.000
_cell.length_c   1.000
_cell.angle_alpha   90.00
_cell.angle_beta   90.00
_cell.angle_gamma   90.00
#
_symmetry.space_group_name_H-M   'P 1'
#
loop_
_entity.id
_entity.type
_entity.pdbx_description
1 polymer ?
#
loop_
_entity_poly.entity_id
_entity_poly.type
_entity_poly.pdbx_seq_one_letter_code
_entity_poly.pdbx_strand_id
1 'polypeptide(L)'
;MAATRLIALHVNKGKTVAQCLADRTDYSQNASKTNDGEFISSYECDPKTADEEFLLSKRQYQHITGRQQKNNIIAYQIRQSFKPGEITPEEANQVGYETAMRWTKGKHAFIVATHIDKAHIHNHIIYNSTSVDCSRKFNNFFLSGLAVQKLSDRVCAEHGLSIITPKPYRERQKRTVFPKKRTQRDELCEAIDSVLKEKPKSFENFVQALADMGFEYKDGKQPAFRGKEQKRFIRLRSLGEGYSEEELRAVISGKSLHKSKGGFREAPEQKQFHLLIDIQSKMAEGKTVGYERWAKKYN
;
A
#
# COMPACT_ATOMS: atom_id res chain seq x y z
N MET A 1 -6.94 -10.26 -16.91
CA MET A 1 -6.18 -10.79 -15.74
C MET A 1 -6.67 -10.11 -14.48
N ALA A 2 -7.23 -10.83 -13.52
CA ALA A 2 -7.68 -10.25 -12.27
C ALA A 2 -6.54 -10.17 -11.25
N ALA A 3 -6.24 -8.95 -10.77
CA ALA A 3 -5.31 -8.73 -9.67
C ALA A 3 -6.10 -8.57 -8.38
N THR A 4 -5.91 -9.47 -7.41
CA THR A 4 -6.71 -9.51 -6.18
C THR A 4 -5.86 -9.19 -4.95
N ARG A 5 -6.39 -8.37 -4.03
CA ARG A 5 -5.75 -8.01 -2.76
C ARG A 5 -6.75 -7.98 -1.62
N LEU A 6 -6.42 -8.65 -0.52
CA LEU A 6 -7.16 -8.58 0.73
C LEU A 6 -6.56 -7.49 1.65
N ILE A 7 -7.41 -6.65 2.23
CA ILE A 7 -7.05 -5.54 3.10
C ILE A 7 -7.91 -5.60 4.37
N ALA A 8 -7.28 -5.65 5.53
CA ALA A 8 -7.98 -5.48 6.81
C ALA A 8 -8.23 -3.98 7.04
N LEU A 9 -9.46 -3.60 7.36
CA LEU A 9 -9.84 -2.23 7.66
C LEU A 9 -9.78 -2.00 9.17
N HIS A 10 -9.04 -0.97 9.56
CA HIS A 10 -8.84 -0.58 10.95
C HIS A 10 -9.50 0.76 11.24
N VAL A 11 -9.70 1.02 12.54
CA VAL A 11 -10.14 2.34 13.01
C VAL A 11 -8.98 3.33 12.82
N ASN A 12 -9.24 4.42 12.11
CA ASN A 12 -8.27 5.48 11.90
C ASN A 12 -8.11 6.32 13.19
N LYS A 13 -6.90 6.83 13.43
CA LYS A 13 -6.62 7.70 14.58
C LYS A 13 -7.58 8.92 14.59
N GLY A 14 -8.27 9.11 15.70
CA GLY A 14 -9.22 10.24 15.88
C GLY A 14 -10.61 10.05 15.27
N LYS A 15 -10.95 8.86 14.74
CA LYS A 15 -12.29 8.55 14.22
C LYS A 15 -12.94 7.43 15.01
N THR A 16 -14.28 7.41 14.99
CA THR A 16 -15.07 6.31 15.54
C THR A 16 -15.16 5.14 14.56
N VAL A 17 -15.59 3.97 15.05
CA VAL A 17 -15.86 2.79 14.19
C VAL A 17 -16.91 3.12 13.13
N ALA A 18 -18.01 3.80 13.52
CA ALA A 18 -19.06 4.22 12.60
C ALA A 18 -18.52 5.11 11.48
N GLN A 19 -17.78 6.18 11.81
CA GLN A 19 -17.17 7.06 10.82
C GLN A 19 -16.23 6.33 9.87
N CYS A 20 -15.44 5.38 10.38
CA CYS A 20 -14.52 4.61 9.53
C CYS A 20 -15.25 3.63 8.60
N LEU A 21 -16.36 3.05 9.04
CA LEU A 21 -17.20 2.20 8.19
C LEU A 21 -17.88 3.06 7.12
N ALA A 22 -18.56 4.14 7.49
CA ALA A 22 -19.22 5.07 6.56
C ALA A 22 -18.23 5.59 5.50
N ASP A 23 -17.05 6.10 5.90
CA ASP A 23 -16.02 6.56 4.94
C ASP A 23 -15.65 5.50 3.89
N ARG A 24 -15.70 4.22 4.26
CA ARG A 24 -15.30 3.12 3.35
C ARG A 24 -16.44 2.67 2.45
N THR A 25 -17.64 2.58 2.98
CA THR A 25 -18.84 2.24 2.20
C THR A 25 -19.17 3.37 1.24
N ASP A 26 -19.18 4.63 1.67
CA ASP A 26 -19.44 5.81 0.83
C ASP A 26 -18.40 5.93 -0.30
N TYR A 27 -17.10 5.75 0.03
CA TYR A 27 -16.07 5.77 -1.00
C TYR A 27 -16.28 4.68 -2.07
N SER A 28 -16.64 3.45 -1.64
CA SER A 28 -16.84 2.34 -2.57
C SER A 28 -18.12 2.48 -3.39
N GLN A 29 -19.15 3.10 -2.83
CA GLN A 29 -20.46 3.28 -3.45
C GLN A 29 -20.63 4.63 -4.16
N ASN A 30 -19.54 5.36 -4.36
CA ASN A 30 -19.58 6.68 -5.00
C ASN A 30 -20.29 6.61 -6.36
N ALA A 31 -21.38 7.34 -6.51
CA ALA A 31 -22.24 7.36 -7.69
C ALA A 31 -21.47 7.62 -8.99
N SER A 32 -20.52 8.58 -8.99
CA SER A 32 -19.72 8.91 -10.16
C SER A 32 -18.79 7.78 -10.65
N LYS A 33 -18.60 6.73 -9.84
CA LYS A 33 -17.71 5.58 -10.14
C LYS A 33 -18.47 4.30 -10.42
N THR A 34 -19.73 4.22 -9.98
CA THR A 34 -20.56 3.02 -10.03
C THR A 34 -21.76 3.17 -10.96
N ASN A 35 -21.75 4.17 -11.85
CA ASN A 35 -22.88 4.51 -12.72
C ASN A 35 -24.16 4.74 -11.88
N ASP A 36 -24.15 5.76 -11.03
CA ASP A 36 -25.25 6.11 -10.13
C ASP A 36 -25.75 4.95 -9.25
N GLY A 37 -24.85 4.00 -8.93
CA GLY A 37 -25.15 2.86 -8.08
C GLY A 37 -25.65 1.62 -8.81
N GLU A 38 -25.75 1.63 -10.14
CA GLU A 38 -26.19 0.48 -10.94
C GLU A 38 -25.31 -0.74 -10.73
N PHE A 39 -23.99 -0.54 -10.58
CA PHE A 39 -23.03 -1.62 -10.39
C PHE A 39 -22.71 -1.89 -8.92
N ILE A 40 -23.75 -1.87 -8.06
CA ILE A 40 -23.65 -2.24 -6.65
C ILE A 40 -24.53 -3.44 -6.37
N SER A 41 -23.98 -4.47 -5.74
CA SER A 41 -24.71 -5.63 -5.23
C SER A 41 -24.35 -5.87 -3.76
N SER A 42 -25.26 -6.52 -3.02
CA SER A 42 -25.08 -6.81 -1.61
C SER A 42 -25.63 -8.18 -1.23
N TYR A 43 -25.16 -8.68 -0.10
CA TYR A 43 -25.64 -9.90 0.52
C TYR A 43 -25.83 -9.67 2.02
N GLU A 44 -27.02 -10.02 2.54
CA GLU A 44 -27.41 -9.89 3.95
C GLU A 44 -27.21 -8.48 4.53
N CYS A 45 -27.34 -7.44 3.68
CA CYS A 45 -27.38 -6.02 4.08
C CYS A 45 -27.91 -5.16 2.93
N ASP A 46 -28.47 -4.00 3.28
CA ASP A 46 -28.79 -2.97 2.29
C ASP A 46 -27.53 -2.15 1.98
N PRO A 47 -27.18 -1.93 0.70
CA PRO A 47 -26.04 -1.08 0.35
C PRO A 47 -26.02 0.29 1.02
N LYS A 48 -27.19 0.91 1.18
CA LYS A 48 -27.35 2.28 1.74
C LYS A 48 -27.07 2.36 3.24
N THR A 49 -27.31 1.26 3.97
CA THR A 49 -27.19 1.17 5.43
C THR A 49 -26.17 0.16 5.90
N ALA A 50 -25.34 -0.35 4.98
CA ALA A 50 -24.37 -1.41 5.25
C ALA A 50 -23.38 -1.08 6.37
N ASP A 51 -22.96 0.16 6.51
CA ASP A 51 -22.09 0.64 7.59
C ASP A 51 -22.75 0.55 8.96
N GLU A 52 -24.03 0.96 9.04
CA GLU A 52 -24.83 0.91 10.28
C GLU A 52 -25.13 -0.55 10.66
N GLU A 53 -25.50 -1.39 9.68
CA GLU A 53 -25.76 -2.81 9.89
C GLU A 53 -24.48 -3.56 10.33
N PHE A 54 -23.32 -3.20 9.74
CA PHE A 54 -22.04 -3.74 10.18
C PHE A 54 -21.69 -3.31 11.60
N LEU A 55 -22.03 -2.08 11.97
CA LEU A 55 -21.84 -1.59 13.34
C LEU A 55 -22.78 -2.30 14.31
N LEU A 56 -24.05 -2.48 13.96
CA LEU A 56 -25.05 -3.16 14.77
C LEU A 56 -24.63 -4.60 15.06
N SER A 57 -24.22 -5.36 14.04
CA SER A 57 -23.78 -6.74 14.22
C SER A 57 -22.55 -6.86 15.12
N LYS A 58 -21.66 -5.85 15.16
CA LYS A 58 -20.53 -5.81 16.12
C LYS A 58 -20.99 -5.58 17.55
N ARG A 59 -21.98 -4.74 17.76
CA ARG A 59 -22.58 -4.52 19.08
C ARG A 59 -23.30 -5.78 19.58
N GLN A 60 -24.06 -6.44 18.69
CA GLN A 60 -24.69 -7.73 18.99
C GLN A 60 -23.69 -8.83 19.32
N TYR A 61 -22.61 -8.94 18.53
CA TYR A 61 -21.52 -9.87 18.83
C TYR A 61 -20.93 -9.63 20.23
N GLN A 62 -20.69 -8.38 20.59
CA GLN A 62 -20.17 -8.05 21.93
C GLN A 62 -21.15 -8.42 23.03
N HIS A 63 -22.45 -8.16 22.80
CA HIS A 63 -23.53 -8.49 23.76
C HIS A 63 -23.65 -10.00 23.94
N ILE A 64 -23.67 -10.77 22.85
CA ILE A 64 -23.85 -12.23 22.88
C ILE A 64 -22.61 -12.95 23.46
N THR A 65 -21.41 -12.50 23.08
CA THR A 65 -20.18 -13.23 23.43
C THR A 65 -19.40 -12.66 24.60
N GLY A 66 -19.73 -11.45 25.05
CA GLY A 66 -18.96 -10.69 26.05
C GLY A 66 -17.55 -10.29 25.59
N ARG A 67 -17.18 -10.54 24.33
CA ARG A 67 -15.81 -10.32 23.82
C ARG A 67 -15.67 -8.97 23.13
N GLN A 68 -14.67 -8.21 23.56
CA GLN A 68 -14.27 -6.99 22.85
C GLN A 68 -13.32 -7.30 21.69
N GLN A 69 -13.35 -6.43 20.68
CA GLN A 69 -12.48 -6.58 19.50
C GLN A 69 -11.04 -6.17 19.84
N LYS A 70 -10.13 -7.14 19.95
CA LYS A 70 -8.73 -6.89 20.30
C LYS A 70 -7.95 -6.10 19.24
N ASN A 71 -8.22 -6.29 17.94
CA ASN A 71 -7.35 -5.81 16.86
C ASN A 71 -7.96 -4.67 16.03
N ASN A 72 -9.01 -3.99 16.50
CA ASN A 72 -9.67 -2.89 15.80
C ASN A 72 -9.98 -3.13 14.30
N ILE A 73 -10.06 -4.41 13.87
CA ILE A 73 -10.47 -4.74 12.50
C ILE A 73 -11.99 -4.63 12.43
N ILE A 74 -12.45 -3.63 11.69
CA ILE A 74 -13.88 -3.30 11.58
C ILE A 74 -14.57 -4.01 10.41
N ALA A 75 -13.86 -4.19 9.31
CA ALA A 75 -14.31 -4.91 8.13
C ALA A 75 -13.08 -5.36 7.33
N TYR A 76 -13.31 -6.07 6.24
CA TYR A 76 -12.27 -6.42 5.27
C TYR A 76 -12.67 -5.93 3.90
N GLN A 77 -11.70 -5.58 3.10
CA GLN A 77 -11.89 -5.20 1.72
C GLN A 77 -11.09 -6.13 0.80
N ILE A 78 -11.74 -6.68 -0.21
CA ILE A 78 -11.08 -7.30 -1.35
C ILE A 78 -11.13 -6.29 -2.49
N ARG A 79 -9.98 -6.00 -3.09
CA ARG A 79 -9.88 -5.30 -4.37
C ARG A 79 -9.59 -6.32 -5.44
N GLN A 80 -10.40 -6.31 -6.50
CA GLN A 80 -10.27 -7.20 -7.64
C GLN A 80 -10.27 -6.34 -8.90
N SER A 81 -9.17 -6.31 -9.65
CA SER A 81 -9.00 -5.45 -10.83
C SER A 81 -8.78 -6.31 -12.05
N PHE A 82 -9.50 -5.99 -13.13
CA PHE A 82 -9.49 -6.74 -14.39
C PHE A 82 -8.62 -6.06 -15.45
N LYS A 83 -8.23 -6.78 -16.47
CA LYS A 83 -7.50 -6.23 -17.60
C LYS A 83 -8.45 -5.34 -18.41
N PRO A 84 -7.99 -4.17 -18.90
CA PRO A 84 -8.82 -3.31 -19.75
C PRO A 84 -9.38 -4.04 -20.95
N GLY A 85 -10.69 -3.87 -21.20
CA GLY A 85 -11.41 -4.46 -22.34
C GLY A 85 -11.68 -5.98 -22.24
N GLU A 86 -11.44 -6.61 -21.08
CA GLU A 86 -11.63 -8.05 -20.89
C GLU A 86 -13.01 -8.42 -20.33
N ILE A 87 -13.70 -7.48 -19.68
CA ILE A 87 -14.95 -7.74 -18.95
C ILE A 87 -15.84 -6.50 -18.98
N THR A 88 -17.16 -6.72 -18.97
CA THR A 88 -18.15 -5.65 -18.77
C THR A 88 -18.34 -5.31 -17.30
N PRO A 89 -18.88 -4.13 -16.95
CA PRO A 89 -19.15 -3.77 -15.55
C PRO A 89 -20.11 -4.73 -14.83
N GLU A 90 -21.14 -5.20 -15.52
CA GLU A 90 -22.14 -6.12 -15.00
C GLU A 90 -21.50 -7.49 -14.68
N GLU A 91 -20.75 -8.04 -15.63
CA GLU A 91 -20.01 -9.30 -15.42
C GLU A 91 -18.97 -9.16 -14.32
N ALA A 92 -18.27 -8.01 -14.23
CA ALA A 92 -17.32 -7.76 -13.17
C ALA A 92 -17.98 -7.73 -11.78
N ASN A 93 -19.17 -7.15 -11.67
CA ASN A 93 -19.95 -7.14 -10.44
C ASN A 93 -20.38 -8.57 -10.07
N GLN A 94 -20.85 -9.36 -11.04
CA GLN A 94 -21.23 -10.77 -10.82
C GLN A 94 -20.03 -11.61 -10.35
N VAL A 95 -18.87 -11.50 -11.00
CA VAL A 95 -17.62 -12.19 -10.60
C VAL A 95 -17.18 -11.76 -9.20
N GLY A 96 -17.34 -10.46 -8.88
CA GLY A 96 -17.08 -9.92 -7.53
C GLY A 96 -18.00 -10.51 -6.48
N TYR A 97 -19.30 -10.58 -6.77
CA TYR A 97 -20.30 -11.16 -5.89
C TYR A 97 -20.03 -12.64 -5.63
N GLU A 98 -19.76 -13.43 -6.66
CA GLU A 98 -19.43 -14.84 -6.53
C GLU A 98 -18.13 -15.06 -5.74
N THR A 99 -17.12 -14.26 -6.00
CA THR A 99 -15.86 -14.28 -5.23
C THR A 99 -16.13 -14.01 -3.74
N ALA A 100 -16.94 -13.01 -3.42
CA ALA A 100 -17.31 -12.67 -2.05
C ALA A 100 -18.10 -13.79 -1.37
N MET A 101 -19.10 -14.34 -2.05
CA MET A 101 -19.94 -15.42 -1.54
C MET A 101 -19.12 -16.66 -1.21
N ARG A 102 -18.25 -17.09 -2.13
CA ARG A 102 -17.37 -18.25 -1.92
C ARG A 102 -16.33 -17.99 -0.84
N TRP A 103 -15.80 -16.77 -0.75
CA TRP A 103 -14.81 -16.37 0.26
C TRP A 103 -15.38 -16.36 1.67
N THR A 104 -16.54 -15.74 1.83
CA THR A 104 -17.24 -15.63 3.11
C THR A 104 -18.03 -16.90 3.45
N LYS A 105 -18.23 -17.80 2.48
CA LYS A 105 -19.09 -19.00 2.57
C LYS A 105 -20.52 -18.64 2.99
N GLY A 106 -21.02 -17.45 2.58
CA GLY A 106 -22.32 -16.94 2.97
C GLY A 106 -22.47 -16.60 4.46
N LYS A 107 -21.36 -16.52 5.22
CA LYS A 107 -21.41 -16.28 6.67
C LYS A 107 -21.21 -14.83 7.08
N HIS A 108 -20.88 -13.95 6.16
CA HIS A 108 -20.64 -12.55 6.42
C HIS A 108 -21.38 -11.69 5.41
N ALA A 109 -22.08 -10.66 5.89
CA ALA A 109 -22.69 -9.65 5.04
C ALA A 109 -21.62 -8.90 4.26
N PHE A 110 -21.89 -8.55 2.99
CA PHE A 110 -20.96 -7.83 2.15
C PHE A 110 -21.65 -6.95 1.11
N ILE A 111 -20.94 -5.98 0.62
CA ILE A 111 -21.27 -5.18 -0.56
C ILE A 111 -20.19 -5.35 -1.61
N VAL A 112 -20.58 -5.34 -2.88
CA VAL A 112 -19.69 -5.32 -4.04
C VAL A 112 -20.01 -4.07 -4.85
N ALA A 113 -19.05 -3.20 -5.02
CA ALA A 113 -19.16 -2.00 -5.83
C ALA A 113 -18.14 -2.06 -6.96
N THR A 114 -18.61 -2.01 -8.19
CA THR A 114 -17.78 -2.05 -9.38
C THR A 114 -17.52 -0.63 -9.90
N HIS A 115 -16.26 -0.24 -9.95
CA HIS A 115 -15.80 1.05 -10.41
C HIS A 115 -15.41 1.03 -11.89
N ILE A 116 -15.89 2.02 -12.62
CA ILE A 116 -15.65 2.22 -14.05
C ILE A 116 -14.91 3.52 -14.38
N ASP A 117 -14.50 4.27 -13.35
CA ASP A 117 -13.84 5.58 -13.48
C ASP A 117 -12.42 5.52 -14.05
N LYS A 118 -11.89 4.33 -14.30
CA LYS A 118 -10.53 4.10 -14.82
C LYS A 118 -10.55 3.24 -16.07
N ALA A 119 -9.42 3.22 -16.79
CA ALA A 119 -9.23 2.37 -17.95
C ALA A 119 -9.39 0.86 -17.66
N HIS A 120 -9.34 0.45 -16.40
CA HIS A 120 -9.58 -0.92 -15.96
C HIS A 120 -10.73 -0.97 -14.99
N ILE A 121 -11.66 -1.88 -15.23
CA ILE A 121 -12.78 -2.15 -14.32
C ILE A 121 -12.23 -2.84 -13.07
N HIS A 122 -12.74 -2.44 -11.88
CA HIS A 122 -12.30 -3.03 -10.62
C HIS A 122 -13.39 -3.04 -9.57
N ASN A 123 -13.42 -4.12 -8.79
CA ASN A 123 -14.36 -4.30 -7.69
C ASN A 123 -13.77 -3.88 -6.36
N HIS A 124 -14.58 -3.20 -5.58
CA HIS A 124 -14.42 -3.02 -4.14
C HIS A 124 -15.43 -3.90 -3.42
N ILE A 125 -14.97 -5.02 -2.87
CA ILE A 125 -15.79 -5.93 -2.08
C ILE A 125 -15.52 -5.64 -0.63
N ILE A 126 -16.51 -5.16 0.13
CA ILE A 126 -16.37 -4.88 1.55
C ILE A 126 -17.25 -5.86 2.31
N TYR A 127 -16.67 -6.68 3.17
CA TYR A 127 -17.42 -7.61 4.00
C TYR A 127 -17.21 -7.37 5.49
N ASN A 128 -18.27 -7.62 6.25
CA ASN A 128 -18.27 -7.45 7.69
C ASN A 128 -17.29 -8.42 8.37
N SER A 129 -16.52 -7.92 9.33
CA SER A 129 -15.68 -8.81 10.15
C SER A 129 -16.47 -9.69 11.12
N THR A 130 -17.73 -9.37 11.37
CA THR A 130 -18.66 -10.16 12.21
C THR A 130 -19.53 -11.02 11.31
N SER A 131 -19.82 -12.25 11.71
CA SER A 131 -20.74 -13.15 10.99
C SER A 131 -22.18 -12.66 11.08
N VAL A 132 -23.03 -13.07 10.13
CA VAL A 132 -24.46 -12.69 10.07
C VAL A 132 -25.20 -13.11 11.35
N ASP A 133 -24.89 -14.26 11.91
CA ASP A 133 -25.43 -14.76 13.18
C ASP A 133 -24.84 -14.06 14.42
N CYS A 134 -23.98 -13.10 14.25
CA CYS A 134 -23.29 -12.38 15.31
C CYS A 134 -22.53 -13.23 16.34
N SER A 135 -22.27 -14.50 16.04
CA SER A 135 -21.63 -15.45 16.97
C SER A 135 -20.11 -15.50 16.82
N ARG A 136 -19.59 -15.16 15.64
CA ARG A 136 -18.18 -15.31 15.27
C ARG A 136 -17.63 -14.10 14.53
N LYS A 137 -16.30 -14.02 14.47
CA LYS A 137 -15.58 -13.10 13.61
C LYS A 137 -14.89 -13.84 12.49
N PHE A 138 -14.68 -13.15 11.38
CA PHE A 138 -13.88 -13.67 10.28
C PHE A 138 -12.48 -14.04 10.77
N ASN A 139 -12.07 -15.26 10.51
CA ASN A 139 -10.75 -15.75 10.87
C ASN A 139 -9.75 -15.41 9.77
N ASN A 140 -9.02 -14.30 9.97
CA ASN A 140 -7.93 -13.91 9.07
C ASN A 140 -6.67 -14.68 9.46
N PHE A 141 -6.20 -15.56 8.59
CA PHE A 141 -5.00 -16.38 8.79
C PHE A 141 -3.82 -15.84 7.93
N PHE A 142 -2.63 -16.29 8.24
CA PHE A 142 -1.37 -15.80 7.63
C PHE A 142 -1.39 -15.81 6.08
N LEU A 143 -2.01 -16.81 5.45
CA LEU A 143 -2.10 -16.95 3.99
C LEU A 143 -3.43 -16.49 3.39
N SER A 144 -4.29 -15.78 4.12
CA SER A 144 -5.61 -15.32 3.64
C SER A 144 -5.51 -14.54 2.32
N GLY A 145 -4.50 -13.67 2.19
CA GLY A 145 -4.28 -12.91 0.95
C GLY A 145 -3.98 -13.79 -0.26
N LEU A 146 -3.21 -14.86 -0.08
CA LEU A 146 -2.92 -15.83 -1.14
C LEU A 146 -4.14 -16.71 -1.44
N ALA A 147 -4.88 -17.09 -0.39
CA ALA A 147 -6.09 -17.92 -0.53
C ALA A 147 -7.19 -17.18 -1.31
N VAL A 148 -7.46 -15.91 -1.00
CA VAL A 148 -8.44 -15.10 -1.74
C VAL A 148 -7.99 -14.86 -3.19
N GLN A 149 -6.70 -14.69 -3.43
CA GLN A 149 -6.17 -14.57 -4.79
C GLN A 149 -6.43 -15.84 -5.60
N LYS A 150 -6.09 -17.02 -5.07
CA LYS A 150 -6.36 -18.31 -5.73
C LYS A 150 -7.86 -18.56 -5.95
N LEU A 151 -8.70 -18.13 -5.01
CA LEU A 151 -10.15 -18.25 -5.17
C LEU A 151 -10.64 -17.34 -6.30
N SER A 152 -10.21 -16.07 -6.31
CA SER A 152 -10.53 -15.12 -7.38
C SER A 152 -10.06 -15.61 -8.75
N ASP A 153 -8.83 -16.18 -8.83
CA ASP A 153 -8.30 -16.75 -10.08
C ASP A 153 -9.18 -17.92 -10.57
N ARG A 154 -9.69 -18.77 -9.65
CA ARG A 154 -10.60 -19.85 -10.00
C ARG A 154 -11.93 -19.33 -10.54
N VAL A 155 -12.57 -18.38 -9.84
CA VAL A 155 -13.82 -17.75 -10.31
C VAL A 155 -13.61 -17.10 -11.66
N CYS A 156 -12.53 -16.34 -11.84
CA CYS A 156 -12.21 -15.73 -13.13
C CYS A 156 -12.05 -16.77 -14.26
N ALA A 157 -11.38 -17.90 -13.99
CA ALA A 157 -11.22 -18.97 -14.97
C ALA A 157 -12.56 -19.63 -15.35
N GLU A 158 -13.46 -19.82 -14.38
CA GLU A 158 -14.82 -20.34 -14.60
C GLU A 158 -15.66 -19.40 -15.49
N HIS A 159 -15.43 -18.09 -15.42
CA HIS A 159 -16.03 -17.07 -16.29
C HIS A 159 -15.25 -16.81 -17.59
N GLY A 160 -14.24 -17.64 -17.92
CA GLY A 160 -13.45 -17.49 -19.15
C GLY A 160 -12.47 -16.30 -19.15
N LEU A 161 -12.24 -15.67 -18.00
CA LEU A 161 -11.33 -14.53 -17.85
C LEU A 161 -9.88 -14.99 -17.69
N SER A 162 -8.96 -14.15 -18.12
CA SER A 162 -7.53 -14.44 -17.95
C SER A 162 -7.09 -14.35 -16.48
N ILE A 163 -6.20 -15.25 -16.08
CA ILE A 163 -5.59 -15.29 -14.75
C ILE A 163 -4.12 -14.87 -14.79
N ILE A 164 -3.61 -14.40 -13.65
CA ILE A 164 -2.20 -14.06 -13.50
C ILE A 164 -1.41 -15.35 -13.25
N THR A 165 -0.68 -15.82 -14.26
CA THR A 165 0.26 -16.92 -14.08
C THR A 165 1.42 -16.47 -13.18
N PRO A 166 1.64 -17.12 -12.02
CA PRO A 166 2.74 -16.74 -11.15
C PRO A 166 4.08 -16.97 -11.85
N LYS A 167 4.85 -15.91 -12.06
CA LYS A 167 6.20 -16.02 -12.59
C LYS A 167 7.10 -16.79 -11.63
N PRO A 168 8.02 -17.63 -12.12
CA PRO A 168 9.06 -18.26 -11.31
C PRO A 168 9.81 -17.20 -10.48
N TYR A 169 10.31 -17.57 -9.32
CA TYR A 169 10.99 -16.62 -8.41
C TYR A 169 12.12 -15.84 -9.10
N ARG A 170 12.85 -16.48 -10.03
CA ARG A 170 13.92 -15.86 -10.80
C ARG A 170 13.46 -14.73 -11.71
N GLU A 171 12.22 -14.80 -12.21
CA GLU A 171 11.62 -13.83 -13.14
C GLU A 171 10.78 -12.77 -12.44
N ARG A 172 10.60 -12.90 -11.12
CA ARG A 172 9.84 -11.91 -10.35
C ARG A 172 10.67 -10.64 -10.23
N GLN A 173 10.13 -9.54 -10.73
CA GLN A 173 10.72 -8.23 -10.44
C GLN A 173 10.71 -8.03 -8.91
N LYS A 174 11.88 -7.77 -8.33
CA LYS A 174 11.98 -7.38 -6.92
C LYS A 174 11.14 -6.11 -6.73
N ARG A 175 10.29 -6.08 -5.69
CA ARG A 175 9.48 -4.88 -5.36
C ARG A 175 10.35 -3.66 -5.06
N THR A 176 11.56 -3.86 -4.63
CA THR A 176 12.59 -2.85 -4.49
C THR A 176 13.52 -2.96 -5.69
N VAL A 177 13.41 -1.98 -6.61
CA VAL A 177 14.39 -1.83 -7.67
C VAL A 177 15.71 -1.44 -7.01
N PHE A 178 16.71 -2.28 -7.15
CA PHE A 178 18.07 -1.98 -6.73
C PHE A 178 18.96 -2.01 -7.98
N PRO A 179 19.76 -0.98 -8.23
CA PRO A 179 19.91 0.23 -7.41
C PRO A 179 18.64 1.09 -7.35
N LYS A 180 18.42 1.78 -6.24
CA LYS A 180 17.33 2.75 -6.11
C LYS A 180 17.51 3.79 -7.21
N LYS A 181 16.45 4.06 -7.98
CA LYS A 181 16.46 5.18 -8.92
C LYS A 181 16.58 6.48 -8.13
N ARG A 182 17.39 7.42 -8.62
CA ARG A 182 17.49 8.78 -8.10
C ARG A 182 16.10 9.40 -8.05
N THR A 183 15.72 9.92 -6.90
CA THR A 183 14.41 10.53 -6.70
C THR A 183 14.54 12.07 -6.73
N GLN A 184 13.43 12.75 -6.99
CA GLN A 184 13.39 14.23 -6.93
C GLN A 184 13.80 14.78 -5.54
N ARG A 185 13.63 13.97 -4.48
CA ARG A 185 14.13 14.35 -3.15
C ARG A 185 15.64 14.23 -3.03
N ASP A 186 16.22 13.24 -3.67
CA ASP A 186 17.68 13.07 -3.70
C ASP A 186 18.31 14.21 -4.50
N GLU A 187 17.71 14.61 -5.62
CA GLU A 187 18.16 15.78 -6.42
C GLU A 187 18.11 17.07 -5.61
N LEU A 188 17.02 17.32 -4.89
CA LEU A 188 16.91 18.49 -4.04
C LEU A 188 17.92 18.46 -2.88
N CYS A 189 18.12 17.32 -2.23
CA CYS A 189 19.15 17.19 -1.18
C CYS A 189 20.55 17.47 -1.72
N GLU A 190 20.91 16.92 -2.88
CA GLU A 190 22.21 17.15 -3.53
C GLU A 190 22.41 18.64 -3.92
N ALA A 191 21.36 19.29 -4.42
CA ALA A 191 21.39 20.72 -4.72
C ALA A 191 21.61 21.57 -3.46
N ILE A 192 20.86 21.27 -2.37
CA ILE A 192 21.04 21.91 -1.06
C ILE A 192 22.48 21.71 -0.55
N ASP A 193 22.97 20.48 -0.59
CA ASP A 193 24.33 20.13 -0.13
C ASP A 193 25.41 20.87 -0.94
N SER A 194 25.18 21.06 -2.26
CA SER A 194 26.10 21.79 -3.14
C SER A 194 26.13 23.28 -2.80
N VAL A 195 24.97 23.92 -2.65
CA VAL A 195 24.88 25.33 -2.29
C VAL A 195 25.47 25.61 -0.91
N LEU A 196 25.27 24.73 0.06
CA LEU A 196 25.85 24.88 1.40
C LEU A 196 27.37 24.76 1.42
N LYS A 197 27.97 24.00 0.47
CA LYS A 197 29.45 23.96 0.31
C LYS A 197 30.03 25.32 -0.15
N GLU A 198 29.26 26.08 -0.89
CA GLU A 198 29.64 27.44 -1.35
C GLU A 198 29.54 28.50 -0.23
N LYS A 199 29.06 28.14 0.96
CA LYS A 199 28.92 28.98 2.15
C LYS A 199 28.14 30.26 1.88
N PRO A 200 26.86 30.21 1.53
CA PRO A 200 26.05 31.38 1.29
C PRO A 200 26.00 32.26 2.55
N LYS A 201 26.06 33.59 2.35
CA LYS A 201 26.12 34.56 3.47
C LYS A 201 24.78 34.76 4.18
N SER A 202 23.68 34.51 3.53
CA SER A 202 22.33 34.60 4.09
C SER A 202 21.41 33.50 3.53
N PHE A 203 20.24 33.31 4.21
CA PHE A 203 19.24 32.35 3.73
C PHE A 203 18.63 32.78 2.39
N GLU A 204 18.54 34.11 2.13
CA GLU A 204 18.07 34.66 0.85
C GLU A 204 19.04 34.30 -0.28
N ASN A 205 20.35 34.42 -0.04
CA ASN A 205 21.37 34.00 -1.01
C ASN A 205 21.34 32.50 -1.28
N PHE A 206 21.06 31.70 -0.25
CA PHE A 206 20.87 30.25 -0.38
C PHE A 206 19.65 29.93 -1.25
N VAL A 207 18.50 30.59 -1.02
CA VAL A 207 17.29 30.42 -1.84
C VAL A 207 17.53 30.85 -3.28
N GLN A 208 18.25 31.97 -3.50
CA GLN A 208 18.59 32.47 -4.85
C GLN A 208 19.49 31.48 -5.59
N ALA A 209 20.51 30.92 -4.94
CA ALA A 209 21.39 29.94 -5.55
C ALA A 209 20.62 28.65 -5.96
N LEU A 210 19.65 28.21 -5.16
CA LEU A 210 18.77 27.10 -5.54
C LEU A 210 17.82 27.50 -6.69
N ALA A 211 17.37 28.75 -6.75
CA ALA A 211 16.55 29.23 -7.87
C ALA A 211 17.35 29.24 -9.18
N ASP A 212 18.62 29.63 -9.14
CA ASP A 212 19.54 29.58 -10.29
C ASP A 212 19.76 28.14 -10.79
N MET A 213 19.72 27.16 -9.88
CA MET A 213 19.73 25.74 -10.20
C MET A 213 18.37 25.19 -10.70
N GLY A 214 17.34 26.04 -10.75
CA GLY A 214 16.01 25.71 -11.29
C GLY A 214 15.00 25.19 -10.26
N PHE A 215 15.20 25.46 -8.98
CA PHE A 215 14.25 25.16 -7.93
C PHE A 215 13.44 26.39 -7.55
N GLU A 216 12.12 26.29 -7.56
CA GLU A 216 11.20 27.31 -7.10
C GLU A 216 10.98 27.20 -5.59
N TYR A 217 11.13 28.29 -4.86
CA TYR A 217 10.91 28.37 -3.42
C TYR A 217 9.48 28.81 -3.10
N LYS A 218 8.86 28.16 -2.14
CA LYS A 218 7.59 28.57 -1.55
C LYS A 218 7.78 28.84 -0.07
N ASP A 219 7.61 30.12 0.30
CA ASP A 219 7.63 30.57 1.69
C ASP A 219 6.34 30.22 2.46
N GLY A 220 6.37 30.28 3.79
CA GLY A 220 5.25 30.08 4.70
C GLY A 220 5.58 29.18 5.89
N LYS A 221 4.56 28.80 6.66
CA LYS A 221 4.71 27.91 7.84
C LYS A 221 5.44 26.59 7.55
N GLN A 222 5.55 26.19 6.31
CA GLN A 222 6.21 24.96 5.87
C GLN A 222 6.96 25.24 4.56
N PRO A 223 8.16 25.82 4.63
CA PRO A 223 8.94 26.15 3.45
C PRO A 223 9.23 24.89 2.62
N ALA A 224 9.16 25.08 1.30
CA ALA A 224 9.21 23.99 0.35
C ALA A 224 9.88 24.41 -0.95
N PHE A 225 10.47 23.46 -1.66
CA PHE A 225 11.05 23.65 -2.98
C PHE A 225 10.38 22.76 -4.01
N ARG A 226 10.40 23.20 -5.28
CA ARG A 226 9.90 22.47 -6.43
C ARG A 226 10.85 22.62 -7.60
N GLY A 227 11.29 21.53 -8.22
CA GLY A 227 12.05 21.54 -9.46
C GLY A 227 11.16 21.82 -10.70
N LYS A 228 11.76 22.21 -11.83
CA LYS A 228 11.05 22.62 -13.06
C LYS A 228 10.03 21.62 -13.59
N GLU A 229 10.28 20.32 -13.48
CA GLU A 229 9.38 19.27 -13.98
C GLU A 229 8.44 18.71 -12.91
N GLN A 230 8.45 19.28 -11.70
CA GLN A 230 7.68 18.74 -10.58
C GLN A 230 6.30 19.40 -10.46
N LYS A 231 5.26 18.60 -10.29
CA LYS A 231 3.90 19.11 -10.02
C LYS A 231 3.68 19.53 -8.56
N ARG A 232 4.48 19.05 -7.61
CA ARG A 232 4.26 19.24 -6.16
C ARG A 232 5.51 19.77 -5.49
N PHE A 233 5.32 20.68 -4.55
CA PHE A 233 6.38 21.17 -3.66
C PHE A 233 6.83 20.10 -2.67
N ILE A 234 8.12 19.99 -2.43
CA ILE A 234 8.76 19.13 -1.42
C ILE A 234 9.07 20.00 -0.22
N ARG A 235 8.48 19.70 0.94
CA ARG A 235 8.72 20.44 2.18
C ARG A 235 10.10 20.11 2.74
N LEU A 236 10.85 21.11 3.19
CA LEU A 236 12.20 20.93 3.76
C LEU A 236 12.21 19.90 4.89
N ARG A 237 11.29 20.01 5.84
CA ARG A 237 11.17 19.03 6.95
C ARG A 237 10.95 17.58 6.50
N SER A 238 10.45 17.34 5.29
CA SER A 238 10.22 15.99 4.75
C SER A 238 11.46 15.38 4.13
N LEU A 239 12.55 16.14 3.98
CA LEU A 239 13.82 15.65 3.50
C LEU A 239 14.59 14.87 4.57
N GLY A 240 14.27 15.10 5.84
CA GLY A 240 14.85 14.43 7.00
C GLY A 240 15.77 15.31 7.83
N GLU A 241 16.53 14.70 8.73
CA GLU A 241 17.46 15.38 9.65
C GLU A 241 18.53 16.16 8.87
N GLY A 242 18.82 17.39 9.27
CA GLY A 242 19.81 18.28 8.64
C GLY A 242 19.25 19.17 7.52
N TYR A 243 17.96 19.03 7.13
CA TYR A 243 17.35 19.75 6.02
C TYR A 243 16.13 20.60 6.41
N SER A 244 15.80 20.71 7.69
CA SER A 244 14.76 21.65 8.13
C SER A 244 15.23 23.10 7.95
N GLU A 245 14.31 24.04 7.82
CA GLU A 245 14.65 25.46 7.68
C GLU A 245 15.51 25.95 8.84
N GLU A 246 15.17 25.57 10.07
CA GLU A 246 15.90 25.95 11.28
C GLU A 246 17.34 25.43 11.26
N GLU A 247 17.53 24.16 10.87
CA GLU A 247 18.85 23.55 10.73
C GLU A 247 19.67 24.20 9.63
N LEU A 248 19.07 24.47 8.45
CA LEU A 248 19.74 25.16 7.35
C LEU A 248 20.17 26.59 7.71
N ARG A 249 19.30 27.34 8.39
CA ARG A 249 19.66 28.69 8.90
C ARG A 249 20.78 28.62 9.95
N ALA A 250 20.78 27.61 10.80
CA ALA A 250 21.86 27.40 11.77
C ALA A 250 23.20 27.07 11.09
N VAL A 251 23.18 26.29 10.01
CA VAL A 251 24.38 25.99 9.20
C VAL A 251 24.89 27.24 8.49
N ILE A 252 24.02 27.99 7.85
CA ILE A 252 24.38 29.25 7.12
C ILE A 252 24.97 30.30 8.09
N SER A 253 24.41 30.39 9.32
CA SER A 253 24.93 31.27 10.37
C SER A 253 26.20 30.77 11.06
N GLY A 254 26.75 29.61 10.66
CA GLY A 254 27.95 29.01 11.24
C GLY A 254 27.75 28.37 12.64
N LYS A 255 26.51 28.25 13.13
CA LYS A 255 26.21 27.72 14.46
C LYS A 255 26.23 26.18 14.49
N SER A 256 26.08 25.51 13.37
CA SER A 256 26.09 24.05 13.28
C SER A 256 26.74 23.56 11.98
N LEU A 257 27.18 22.30 12.01
CA LEU A 257 27.70 21.64 10.81
C LEU A 257 26.56 20.93 10.07
N HIS A 258 26.55 21.01 8.75
CA HIS A 258 25.56 20.33 7.93
C HIS A 258 25.75 18.81 7.96
N LYS A 259 24.66 18.11 8.25
CA LYS A 259 24.61 16.64 8.15
C LYS A 259 24.04 16.25 6.78
N SER A 260 24.91 16.13 5.78
CA SER A 260 24.52 15.62 4.46
C SER A 260 24.10 14.15 4.55
N LYS A 261 23.05 13.78 3.79
CA LYS A 261 22.64 12.36 3.63
C LYS A 261 23.65 11.52 2.85
N GLY A 262 24.70 12.15 2.29
CA GLY A 262 25.58 11.53 1.30
C GLY A 262 24.85 11.38 -0.03
N GLY A 263 25.48 11.83 -1.13
CA GLY A 263 24.89 11.78 -2.47
C GLY A 263 24.43 10.36 -2.85
N PHE A 264 23.53 10.29 -3.80
CA PHE A 264 23.06 9.03 -4.37
C PHE A 264 24.27 8.20 -4.82
N ARG A 265 24.52 7.09 -4.14
CA ARG A 265 25.57 6.14 -4.55
C ARG A 265 24.94 5.20 -5.56
N GLU A 266 25.41 5.22 -6.79
CA GLU A 266 25.14 4.12 -7.71
C GLU A 266 25.58 2.82 -7.07
N ALA A 267 24.69 1.82 -7.14
CA ALA A 267 25.05 0.53 -6.62
C ALA A 267 26.26 0.01 -7.41
N PRO A 268 27.27 -0.55 -6.74
CA PRO A 268 28.34 -1.19 -7.44
C PRO A 268 27.79 -2.22 -8.43
N GLU A 269 28.37 -2.29 -9.62
CA GLU A 269 28.00 -3.28 -10.63
C GLU A 269 27.80 -4.63 -9.96
N GLN A 270 26.63 -5.24 -10.22
CA GLN A 270 26.32 -6.54 -9.62
C GLN A 270 27.38 -7.54 -10.08
N LYS A 271 28.35 -7.82 -9.23
CA LYS A 271 29.19 -9.02 -9.41
C LYS A 271 28.23 -10.20 -9.53
N GLN A 272 28.28 -10.93 -10.62
CA GLN A 272 27.49 -12.13 -10.81
C GLN A 272 27.74 -13.05 -9.61
N PHE A 273 26.70 -13.23 -8.81
CA PHE A 273 26.78 -14.04 -7.60
C PHE A 273 26.63 -15.51 -8.02
N HIS A 274 27.72 -16.25 -8.04
CA HIS A 274 27.70 -17.69 -8.29
C HIS A 274 27.35 -18.41 -6.98
N LEU A 275 26.09 -18.78 -6.85
CA LEU A 275 25.55 -19.47 -5.66
C LEU A 275 26.37 -20.71 -5.27
N LEU A 276 26.87 -21.45 -6.24
CA LEU A 276 27.71 -22.62 -6.02
C LEU A 276 29.08 -22.28 -5.36
N ILE A 277 29.69 -21.18 -5.76
CA ILE A 277 30.97 -20.72 -5.18
C ILE A 277 30.75 -20.21 -3.76
N ASP A 278 29.64 -19.49 -3.51
CA ASP A 278 29.32 -19.01 -2.15
C ASP A 278 28.99 -20.16 -1.20
N ILE A 279 28.27 -21.18 -1.66
CA ILE A 279 28.02 -22.41 -0.88
C ILE A 279 29.30 -23.14 -0.57
N GLN A 280 30.18 -23.29 -1.55
CA GLN A 280 31.48 -23.97 -1.35
C GLN A 280 32.41 -23.20 -0.40
N SER A 281 32.49 -21.86 -0.50
CA SER A 281 33.29 -21.05 0.42
C SER A 281 32.73 -21.09 1.84
N LYS A 282 31.41 -21.04 2.02
CA LYS A 282 30.74 -21.25 3.31
C LYS A 282 30.90 -22.67 3.84
N MET A 283 31.05 -23.64 2.95
CA MET A 283 31.40 -25.02 3.34
C MET A 283 32.82 -25.14 3.83
N ALA A 284 33.73 -24.33 3.35
CA ALA A 284 35.14 -24.33 3.77
C ALA A 284 35.38 -23.55 5.08
N GLU A 285 34.52 -22.58 5.44
CA GLU A 285 34.65 -21.72 6.63
C GLU A 285 34.33 -22.41 7.97
N GLY A 286 34.01 -23.69 7.99
CA GLY A 286 33.66 -24.43 9.22
C GLY A 286 32.26 -24.06 9.78
N LYS A 287 31.39 -25.00 9.83
CA LYS A 287 29.94 -24.73 10.09
C LYS A 287 29.54 -24.95 11.53
N THR A 288 28.60 -24.14 11.99
CA THR A 288 27.93 -24.33 13.28
C THR A 288 27.22 -25.69 13.31
N VAL A 289 27.22 -26.34 14.47
CA VAL A 289 26.55 -27.64 14.73
C VAL A 289 25.10 -27.67 14.28
N GLY A 290 24.44 -26.50 14.27
CA GLY A 290 23.05 -26.36 13.81
C GLY A 290 22.89 -26.54 12.29
N TYR A 291 23.85 -26.12 11.49
CA TYR A 291 23.80 -26.29 10.04
C TYR A 291 24.07 -27.74 9.62
N GLU A 292 24.99 -28.43 10.29
CA GLU A 292 25.25 -29.85 10.03
C GLU A 292 24.03 -30.73 10.34
N ARG A 293 23.34 -30.43 11.41
CA ARG A 293 22.05 -31.10 11.75
C ARG A 293 20.98 -30.83 10.71
N TRP A 294 20.89 -29.58 10.22
CA TRP A 294 19.94 -29.23 9.17
C TRP A 294 20.28 -29.94 7.85
N ALA A 295 21.52 -29.90 7.42
CA ALA A 295 21.96 -30.55 6.17
C ALA A 295 21.75 -32.07 6.18
N LYS A 296 22.00 -32.75 7.32
CA LYS A 296 21.71 -34.19 7.49
C LYS A 296 20.20 -34.52 7.48
N LYS A 297 19.33 -33.58 7.73
CA LYS A 297 17.87 -33.79 7.76
C LYS A 297 17.21 -33.60 6.39
N TYR A 298 17.86 -32.89 5.46
CA TYR A 298 17.27 -32.48 4.17
C TYR A 298 18.09 -32.94 2.94
N ASN A 299 19.17 -33.69 3.12
CA ASN A 299 19.83 -34.54 2.15
C ASN A 299 19.51 -36.00 2.48
#